data_ba7d33eeffa2ad98e0896e21186c193b
#
_entry.id   ba7d33eeffa2ad98e0896e21186c193b
#
_cell.length_a   1.000
_cell.length_b   1.000
_cell.length_c   1.000
_cell.angle_alpha   90.00
_cell.angle_beta   90.00
_cell.angle_gamma   90.00
#
_symmetry.space_group_name_H-M   'P 1'
#
loop_
_entity.id
_entity.type
_entity.pdbx_description
1 polymer ?
#
loop_
_entity_poly.entity_id
_entity_poly.type
_entity_poly.pdbx_seq_one_letter_code
_entity_poly.pdbx_strand_id
1 'polypeptide(L)'
;MKIQMIAVLAGGLLCARFASAAGNAAAATADRISVFQAPLVCPAAPWIGCGSASKPILLDLEKEPGVLEAWLNRAGTRIAVVWKPESNVATRRKIVADLKEDDVIELDGKPRDEAVKDFVSGKGWYRGADVDRLSEEEAGIIASRWVRRVQAKTELSKDKAEGLQRALADSLRKDLTGESARQNQKPPPLEDVARAYLDQDQIKILSETIEKGVRPLPNEK
;
A
#
# COMPACT_ATOMS: atom_id res chain seq x y z
N MET A 1 16.83 -61.42 24.03
CA MET A 1 15.72 -61.15 23.11
C MET A 1 15.49 -59.63 23.11
N LYS A 2 15.95 -58.94 22.07
CA LYS A 2 15.86 -57.47 21.95
C LYS A 2 14.75 -57.15 20.95
N ILE A 3 13.75 -56.41 21.36
CA ILE A 3 12.70 -55.90 20.52
C ILE A 3 12.99 -54.41 20.25
N GLN A 4 13.33 -54.08 19.02
CA GLN A 4 13.48 -52.72 18.55
C GLN A 4 12.10 -52.18 18.15
N MET A 5 11.70 -51.09 18.78
CA MET A 5 10.53 -50.30 18.39
C MET A 5 10.98 -49.23 17.38
N ILE A 6 10.47 -49.32 16.15
CA ILE A 6 10.65 -48.32 15.10
C ILE A 6 9.54 -47.28 15.28
N ALA A 7 9.92 -46.06 15.63
CA ALA A 7 9.03 -44.91 15.63
C ALA A 7 8.95 -44.29 14.22
N VAL A 8 7.79 -44.40 13.58
CA VAL A 8 7.47 -43.75 12.31
C VAL A 8 7.04 -42.32 12.62
N LEU A 9 7.89 -41.34 12.29
CA LEU A 9 7.54 -39.92 12.29
C LEU A 9 6.75 -39.61 11.03
N ALA A 10 5.44 -39.46 11.17
CA ALA A 10 4.58 -38.91 10.13
C ALA A 10 4.76 -37.37 10.08
N GLY A 11 5.55 -36.89 9.14
CA GLY A 11 5.69 -35.47 8.82
C GLY A 11 4.42 -34.96 8.14
N GLY A 12 3.56 -34.32 8.91
CA GLY A 12 2.40 -33.58 8.38
C GLY A 12 2.86 -32.32 7.68
N LEU A 13 2.79 -32.30 6.34
CA LEU A 13 2.98 -31.13 5.49
C LEU A 13 1.78 -30.18 5.72
N LEU A 14 1.93 -29.16 6.56
CA LEU A 14 0.97 -28.07 6.66
C LEU A 14 1.08 -27.21 5.39
N CYS A 15 0.28 -27.54 4.38
CA CYS A 15 0.00 -26.61 3.28
C CYS A 15 -0.82 -25.46 3.86
N ALA A 16 -0.16 -24.36 4.22
CA ALA A 16 -0.82 -23.10 4.46
C ALA A 16 -1.52 -22.65 3.15
N ARG A 17 -2.81 -22.89 3.10
CA ARG A 17 -3.67 -22.32 2.04
C ARG A 17 -3.71 -20.81 2.27
N PHE A 18 -2.93 -20.05 1.51
CA PHE A 18 -3.18 -18.65 1.32
C PHE A 18 -4.53 -18.52 0.61
N ALA A 19 -5.57 -18.31 1.39
CA ALA A 19 -6.88 -17.93 0.88
C ALA A 19 -6.71 -16.57 0.20
N SER A 20 -6.72 -16.57 -1.11
CA SER A 20 -6.72 -15.36 -1.93
C SER A 20 -7.99 -14.58 -1.59
N ALA A 21 -7.87 -13.34 -1.13
CA ALA A 21 -8.97 -12.44 -0.78
C ALA A 21 -9.89 -12.09 -1.98
N ALA A 22 -9.60 -12.61 -3.16
CA ALA A 22 -10.37 -12.41 -4.39
C ALA A 22 -11.74 -13.11 -4.42
N GLY A 23 -12.10 -13.89 -3.38
CA GLY A 23 -13.26 -14.80 -3.42
C GLY A 23 -14.63 -14.12 -3.49
N ASN A 24 -14.82 -12.94 -2.92
CA ASN A 24 -16.15 -12.32 -2.80
C ASN A 24 -16.44 -11.28 -3.88
N ALA A 25 -15.44 -10.54 -4.35
CA ALA A 25 -15.62 -9.55 -5.43
C ALA A 25 -16.05 -10.20 -6.77
N ALA A 26 -15.57 -11.41 -7.05
CA ALA A 26 -15.93 -12.18 -8.26
C ALA A 26 -17.39 -12.66 -8.28
N ALA A 27 -18.06 -12.70 -7.12
CA ALA A 27 -19.46 -13.13 -6.99
C ALA A 27 -20.46 -11.95 -7.00
N ALA A 28 -19.99 -10.70 -6.96
CA ALA A 28 -20.86 -9.53 -7.02
C ALA A 28 -21.30 -9.27 -8.46
N THR A 29 -22.60 -9.06 -8.65
CA THR A 29 -23.14 -8.65 -9.95
C THR A 29 -22.78 -7.19 -10.24
N ALA A 30 -22.59 -6.82 -11.51
CA ALA A 30 -22.10 -5.50 -11.94
C ALA A 30 -22.96 -4.32 -11.45
N ASP A 31 -24.26 -4.53 -11.18
CA ASP A 31 -25.20 -3.56 -10.62
C ASP A 31 -24.94 -3.26 -9.13
N ARG A 32 -24.17 -4.12 -8.47
CA ARG A 32 -23.76 -3.95 -7.07
C ARG A 32 -22.35 -3.35 -6.93
N ILE A 33 -21.75 -2.90 -8.01
CA ILE A 33 -20.40 -2.31 -7.99
C ILE A 33 -20.48 -0.86 -8.49
N SER A 34 -20.09 0.08 -7.66
CA SER A 34 -19.76 1.44 -8.08
C SER A 34 -18.25 1.59 -8.16
N VAL A 35 -17.77 2.30 -9.18
CA VAL A 35 -16.35 2.66 -9.30
C VAL A 35 -16.23 4.18 -9.34
N PHE A 36 -15.26 4.68 -8.60
CA PHE A 36 -14.98 6.10 -8.45
C PHE A 36 -13.61 6.42 -9.02
N GLN A 37 -13.45 7.58 -9.61
CA GLN A 37 -12.15 8.18 -9.86
C GLN A 37 -11.65 8.78 -8.54
N ALA A 38 -10.37 8.53 -8.18
CA ALA A 38 -9.79 8.98 -6.92
C ALA A 38 -8.38 9.58 -7.15
N PRO A 39 -8.01 10.67 -6.43
CA PRO A 39 -6.69 11.31 -6.56
C PRO A 39 -5.67 10.70 -5.58
N LEU A 40 -5.60 9.37 -5.49
CA LEU A 40 -4.77 8.65 -4.50
C LEU A 40 -3.46 8.10 -5.08
N VAL A 41 -2.95 8.75 -6.13
CA VAL A 41 -1.66 8.39 -6.75
C VAL A 41 -0.51 8.76 -5.81
N CYS A 42 0.47 7.86 -5.66
CA CYS A 42 1.64 8.10 -4.82
C CYS A 42 2.54 9.22 -5.41
N PRO A 43 2.88 10.27 -4.63
CA PRO A 43 3.77 11.33 -5.10
C PRO A 43 5.19 10.84 -5.43
N ALA A 44 5.64 9.77 -4.76
CA ALA A 44 6.95 9.19 -4.99
C ALA A 44 7.00 8.32 -6.26
N ALA A 45 5.85 7.75 -6.67
CA ALA A 45 5.78 6.80 -7.78
C ALA A 45 4.40 6.88 -8.46
N PRO A 46 4.27 7.58 -9.62
CA PRO A 46 2.96 7.83 -10.25
C PRO A 46 2.28 6.58 -10.83
N TRP A 47 2.90 5.42 -10.74
CA TRP A 47 2.35 4.12 -11.19
C TRP A 47 1.79 3.25 -10.05
N ILE A 48 1.86 3.74 -8.80
CA ILE A 48 1.24 3.09 -7.64
C ILE A 48 0.35 4.07 -6.87
N GLY A 49 -0.64 3.52 -6.18
CA GLY A 49 -1.47 4.26 -5.24
C GLY A 49 -0.72 4.52 -3.92
N CYS A 50 -1.09 5.58 -3.24
CA CYS A 50 -0.62 5.90 -1.91
C CYS A 50 -1.38 5.05 -0.88
N GLY A 51 -0.76 4.00 -0.36
CA GLY A 51 -1.39 3.08 0.59
C GLY A 51 -1.78 3.76 1.89
N SER A 52 -0.91 4.62 2.44
CA SER A 52 -1.16 5.35 3.68
C SER A 52 -2.33 6.33 3.59
N ALA A 53 -2.51 7.01 2.45
CA ALA A 53 -3.63 7.92 2.23
C ALA A 53 -4.95 7.17 1.95
N SER A 54 -4.90 6.05 1.24
CA SER A 54 -6.10 5.30 0.86
C SER A 54 -6.64 4.41 1.97
N LYS A 55 -5.79 3.90 2.85
CA LYS A 55 -6.17 2.96 3.91
C LYS A 55 -7.31 3.46 4.81
N PRO A 56 -7.26 4.67 5.38
CA PRO A 56 -8.37 5.18 6.19
C PRO A 56 -9.67 5.28 5.38
N ILE A 57 -9.62 5.76 4.15
CA ILE A 57 -10.80 5.88 3.27
C ILE A 57 -11.45 4.52 3.05
N LEU A 58 -10.69 3.48 2.71
CA LEU A 58 -11.22 2.15 2.46
C LEU A 58 -11.80 1.53 3.74
N LEU A 59 -11.11 1.68 4.88
CA LEU A 59 -11.57 1.16 6.15
C LEU A 59 -12.83 1.88 6.66
N ASP A 60 -12.96 3.17 6.41
CA ASP A 60 -14.16 3.93 6.79
C ASP A 60 -15.33 3.58 5.89
N LEU A 61 -15.11 3.41 4.58
CA LEU A 61 -16.13 2.88 3.67
C LEU A 61 -16.65 1.51 4.11
N GLU A 62 -15.79 0.60 4.53
CA GLU A 62 -16.21 -0.75 4.98
C GLU A 62 -16.97 -0.74 6.32
N LYS A 63 -16.93 0.35 7.09
CA LYS A 63 -17.76 0.54 8.29
C LYS A 63 -19.19 0.95 7.94
N GLU A 64 -19.41 1.51 6.75
CA GLU A 64 -20.74 1.95 6.33
C GLU A 64 -21.70 0.76 6.18
N PRO A 65 -22.93 0.82 6.73
CA PRO A 65 -23.86 -0.31 6.76
C PRO A 65 -24.20 -0.90 5.40
N GLY A 66 -24.18 -0.07 4.35
CA GLY A 66 -24.50 -0.47 2.96
C GLY A 66 -23.33 -1.03 2.16
N VAL A 67 -22.10 -0.91 2.67
CA VAL A 67 -20.89 -1.36 1.97
C VAL A 67 -20.50 -2.77 2.41
N LEU A 68 -20.21 -3.63 1.45
CA LEU A 68 -19.67 -4.97 1.67
C LEU A 68 -18.13 -4.95 1.63
N GLU A 69 -17.57 -4.28 0.64
CA GLU A 69 -16.13 -4.20 0.40
C GLU A 69 -15.76 -2.89 -0.28
N ALA A 70 -14.57 -2.37 0.04
CA ALA A 70 -13.97 -1.22 -0.64
C ALA A 70 -12.53 -1.56 -1.09
N TRP A 71 -12.20 -1.19 -2.32
CA TRP A 71 -10.97 -1.57 -2.99
C TRP A 71 -10.32 -0.39 -3.70
N LEU A 72 -8.99 -0.31 -3.66
CA LEU A 72 -8.18 0.62 -4.45
C LEU A 72 -7.50 -0.12 -5.59
N ASN A 73 -7.50 0.45 -6.80
CA ASN A 73 -6.65 -0.08 -7.87
C ASN A 73 -5.18 0.24 -7.62
N ARG A 74 -4.27 -0.57 -8.20
CA ARG A 74 -2.83 -0.41 -8.02
C ARG A 74 -2.32 1.00 -8.31
N ALA A 75 -2.86 1.67 -9.32
CA ALA A 75 -2.43 3.00 -9.70
C ALA A 75 -2.92 4.11 -8.75
N GLY A 76 -3.83 3.83 -7.82
CA GLY A 76 -4.41 4.84 -6.92
C GLY A 76 -5.37 5.82 -7.61
N THR A 77 -5.84 5.47 -8.81
CA THR A 77 -6.72 6.33 -9.61
C THR A 77 -8.19 5.95 -9.51
N ARG A 78 -8.50 4.80 -8.90
CA ARG A 78 -9.88 4.28 -8.80
C ARG A 78 -10.12 3.60 -7.47
N ILE A 79 -11.32 3.84 -6.91
CA ILE A 79 -11.89 3.08 -5.80
C ILE A 79 -13.08 2.30 -6.33
N ALA A 80 -13.18 1.01 -6.04
CA ALA A 80 -14.37 0.19 -6.28
C ALA A 80 -15.06 -0.08 -4.94
N VAL A 81 -16.37 0.14 -4.89
CA VAL A 81 -17.24 -0.16 -3.75
C VAL A 81 -18.20 -1.25 -4.15
N VAL A 82 -18.18 -2.36 -3.42
CA VAL A 82 -19.15 -3.45 -3.55
C VAL A 82 -20.25 -3.23 -2.53
N TRP A 83 -21.48 -3.06 -3.00
CA TRP A 83 -22.63 -2.83 -2.16
C TRP A 83 -23.22 -4.14 -1.62
N LYS A 84 -23.73 -4.12 -0.39
CA LYS A 84 -24.55 -5.23 0.13
C LYS A 84 -25.85 -5.36 -0.65
N PRO A 85 -26.44 -6.56 -0.75
CA PRO A 85 -27.70 -6.78 -1.48
C PRO A 85 -28.82 -5.87 -1.00
N GLU A 86 -28.89 -5.63 0.31
CA GLU A 86 -29.91 -4.80 0.98
C GLU A 86 -29.63 -3.29 0.95
N SER A 87 -28.49 -2.87 0.39
CA SER A 87 -28.12 -1.45 0.32
C SER A 87 -29.09 -0.68 -0.58
N ASN A 88 -29.80 0.28 0.01
CA ASN A 88 -30.76 1.11 -0.70
C ASN A 88 -30.11 2.35 -1.34
N VAL A 89 -30.85 2.99 -2.26
CA VAL A 89 -30.37 4.14 -3.03
C VAL A 89 -30.01 5.34 -2.14
N ALA A 90 -30.76 5.55 -1.04
CA ALA A 90 -30.50 6.69 -0.15
C ALA A 90 -29.15 6.53 0.58
N THR A 91 -28.85 5.32 1.08
CA THR A 91 -27.55 5.01 1.68
C THR A 91 -26.41 5.20 0.71
N ARG A 92 -26.54 4.69 -0.53
CA ARG A 92 -25.51 4.85 -1.58
C ARG A 92 -25.27 6.32 -1.91
N ARG A 93 -26.35 7.13 -2.06
CA ARG A 93 -26.23 8.58 -2.34
C ARG A 93 -25.50 9.34 -1.24
N LYS A 94 -25.77 9.00 0.03
CA LYS A 94 -25.05 9.63 1.14
C LYS A 94 -23.54 9.36 1.04
N ILE A 95 -23.15 8.09 0.90
CA ILE A 95 -21.75 7.69 0.81
C ILE A 95 -21.06 8.35 -0.40
N VAL A 96 -21.73 8.41 -1.56
CA VAL A 96 -21.23 9.11 -2.75
C VAL A 96 -21.01 10.60 -2.49
N ALA A 97 -21.92 11.26 -1.74
CA ALA A 97 -21.78 12.66 -1.37
C ALA A 97 -20.59 12.88 -0.43
N ASP A 98 -20.43 12.02 0.57
CA ASP A 98 -19.31 12.08 1.51
C ASP A 98 -17.95 11.91 0.78
N LEU A 99 -17.85 10.95 -0.14
CA LEU A 99 -16.65 10.72 -0.95
C LEU A 99 -16.29 11.90 -1.88
N LYS A 100 -17.30 12.64 -2.34
CA LYS A 100 -17.08 13.81 -3.20
C LYS A 100 -16.35 14.95 -2.46
N GLU A 101 -16.45 15.02 -1.15
CA GLU A 101 -15.69 16.00 -0.34
C GLU A 101 -14.18 15.73 -0.39
N ASP A 102 -13.77 14.49 -0.70
CA ASP A 102 -12.39 14.06 -0.88
C ASP A 102 -11.95 14.02 -2.36
N ASP A 103 -12.63 14.76 -3.26
CA ASP A 103 -12.39 14.74 -4.72
C ASP A 103 -12.57 13.35 -5.37
N VAL A 104 -13.33 12.45 -4.73
CA VAL A 104 -13.65 11.12 -5.26
C VAL A 104 -14.97 11.17 -6.01
N ILE A 105 -14.92 10.93 -7.32
CA ILE A 105 -16.05 11.14 -8.25
C ILE A 105 -16.54 9.80 -8.81
N GLU A 106 -17.83 9.50 -8.65
CA GLU A 106 -18.43 8.29 -9.22
C GLU A 106 -18.37 8.31 -10.75
N LEU A 107 -17.90 7.19 -11.32
CA LEU A 107 -17.90 6.99 -12.77
C LEU A 107 -19.28 6.50 -13.24
N ASP A 108 -19.69 6.94 -14.41
CA ASP A 108 -20.91 6.49 -15.08
C ASP A 108 -20.64 6.02 -16.52
N GLY A 109 -21.66 5.43 -17.17
CA GLY A 109 -21.61 4.99 -18.57
C GLY A 109 -20.40 4.11 -18.89
N LYS A 110 -19.84 4.29 -20.08
CA LYS A 110 -18.73 3.48 -20.60
C LYS A 110 -17.47 3.46 -19.70
N PRO A 111 -17.00 4.58 -19.12
CA PRO A 111 -15.89 4.56 -18.17
C PRO A 111 -16.13 3.68 -16.96
N ARG A 112 -17.35 3.68 -16.41
CA ARG A 112 -17.76 2.79 -15.32
C ARG A 112 -17.69 1.33 -15.75
N ASP A 113 -18.27 0.98 -16.90
CA ASP A 113 -18.36 -0.41 -17.35
C ASP A 113 -16.97 -1.02 -17.60
N GLU A 114 -16.05 -0.25 -18.17
CA GLU A 114 -14.64 -0.64 -18.34
C GLU A 114 -13.95 -0.84 -16.99
N ALA A 115 -14.19 0.04 -16.03
CA ALA A 115 -13.61 -0.04 -14.70
C ALA A 115 -14.18 -1.22 -13.89
N VAL A 116 -15.46 -1.51 -13.99
CA VAL A 116 -16.08 -2.69 -13.38
C VAL A 116 -15.51 -3.97 -13.98
N LYS A 117 -15.34 -4.05 -15.30
CA LYS A 117 -14.71 -5.19 -15.97
C LYS A 117 -13.29 -5.41 -15.50
N ASP A 118 -12.50 -4.34 -15.35
CA ASP A 118 -11.13 -4.38 -14.81
C ASP A 118 -11.14 -4.90 -13.37
N PHE A 119 -12.00 -4.36 -12.51
CA PHE A 119 -12.15 -4.79 -11.12
C PHE A 119 -12.51 -6.26 -11.00
N VAL A 120 -13.51 -6.74 -11.75
CA VAL A 120 -13.94 -8.16 -11.74
C VAL A 120 -12.84 -9.10 -12.22
N SER A 121 -11.88 -8.62 -13.04
CA SER A 121 -10.70 -9.41 -13.40
C SER A 121 -9.82 -9.78 -12.20
N GLY A 122 -9.98 -9.11 -11.06
CA GLY A 122 -9.33 -9.39 -9.77
C GLY A 122 -7.85 -9.07 -9.70
N LYS A 123 -7.25 -8.44 -10.73
CA LYS A 123 -5.81 -8.14 -10.76
C LYS A 123 -5.53 -6.68 -10.40
N GLY A 124 -4.59 -6.48 -9.49
CA GLY A 124 -4.11 -5.13 -9.16
C GLY A 124 -5.11 -4.29 -8.35
N TRP A 125 -5.98 -4.92 -7.59
CA TRP A 125 -6.88 -4.28 -6.65
C TRP A 125 -6.55 -4.72 -5.22
N TYR A 126 -6.60 -3.77 -4.28
CA TYR A 126 -6.20 -3.94 -2.89
C TYR A 126 -7.34 -3.53 -1.97
N ARG A 127 -7.65 -4.37 -0.99
CA ARG A 127 -8.76 -4.16 -0.04
C ARG A 127 -8.23 -3.82 1.34
N GLY A 128 -8.84 -2.84 2.02
CA GLY A 128 -8.60 -2.55 3.42
C GLY A 128 -7.11 -2.47 3.76
N ALA A 129 -6.64 -3.33 4.67
CA ALA A 129 -5.24 -3.37 5.09
C ALA A 129 -4.26 -3.90 4.03
N ASP A 130 -4.73 -4.56 2.95
CA ASP A 130 -3.83 -5.05 1.88
C ASP A 130 -3.17 -3.90 1.10
N VAL A 131 -3.69 -2.66 1.19
CA VAL A 131 -3.04 -1.47 0.64
C VAL A 131 -1.69 -1.16 1.31
N ASP A 132 -1.39 -1.76 2.47
CA ASP A 132 -0.08 -1.67 3.11
C ASP A 132 1.05 -2.18 2.20
N ARG A 133 0.75 -3.11 1.26
CA ARG A 133 1.70 -3.54 0.22
C ARG A 133 2.14 -2.40 -0.69
N LEU A 134 1.25 -1.45 -0.99
CA LEU A 134 1.60 -0.25 -1.74
C LEU A 134 2.49 0.68 -0.91
N SER A 135 2.21 0.83 0.38
CA SER A 135 3.06 1.57 1.32
C SER A 135 4.46 0.94 1.47
N GLU A 136 4.56 -0.38 1.48
CA GLU A 136 5.84 -1.10 1.50
C GLU A 136 6.65 -0.85 0.21
N GLU A 137 5.99 -0.89 -0.94
CA GLU A 137 6.61 -0.59 -2.23
C GLU A 137 7.06 0.89 -2.28
N GLU A 138 6.21 1.82 -1.83
CA GLU A 138 6.51 3.25 -1.72
C GLU A 138 7.75 3.49 -0.86
N ALA A 139 7.83 2.88 0.33
CA ALA A 139 8.98 2.97 1.22
C ALA A 139 10.29 2.55 0.53
N GLY A 140 10.26 1.44 -0.19
CA GLY A 140 11.41 0.95 -0.97
C GLY A 140 11.85 1.91 -2.08
N ILE A 141 10.89 2.50 -2.80
CA ILE A 141 11.14 3.47 -3.87
C ILE A 141 11.76 4.76 -3.30
N ILE A 142 11.21 5.30 -2.21
CA ILE A 142 11.72 6.50 -1.55
C ILE A 142 13.14 6.27 -1.04
N ALA A 143 13.37 5.19 -0.29
CA ALA A 143 14.67 4.85 0.25
C ALA A 143 15.72 4.69 -0.86
N SER A 144 15.39 3.95 -1.93
CA SER A 144 16.28 3.79 -3.08
C SER A 144 16.63 5.12 -3.75
N ARG A 145 15.65 6.01 -3.90
CA ARG A 145 15.87 7.34 -4.49
C ARG A 145 16.79 8.19 -3.62
N TRP A 146 16.57 8.23 -2.32
CA TRP A 146 17.41 9.00 -1.41
C TRP A 146 18.85 8.48 -1.37
N VAL A 147 19.04 7.16 -1.34
CA VAL A 147 20.40 6.57 -1.38
C VAL A 147 21.11 6.93 -2.70
N ARG A 148 20.44 6.85 -3.85
CA ARG A 148 21.04 7.29 -5.13
C ARG A 148 21.42 8.76 -5.12
N ARG A 149 20.61 9.64 -4.51
CA ARG A 149 20.94 11.06 -4.37
C ARG A 149 22.15 11.32 -3.48
N VAL A 150 22.32 10.53 -2.41
CA VAL A 150 23.52 10.56 -1.57
C VAL A 150 24.72 10.09 -2.37
N GLN A 151 24.63 8.95 -3.06
CA GLN A 151 25.70 8.42 -3.90
C GLN A 151 26.13 9.36 -5.03
N ALA A 152 25.21 10.18 -5.54
CA ALA A 152 25.54 11.19 -6.56
C ALA A 152 26.42 12.35 -6.02
N LYS A 153 26.50 12.53 -4.71
CA LYS A 153 27.24 13.63 -4.06
C LYS A 153 28.45 13.16 -3.27
N THR A 154 28.52 11.87 -2.91
CA THR A 154 29.61 11.32 -2.10
C THR A 154 29.83 9.85 -2.42
N GLU A 155 31.05 9.37 -2.18
CA GLU A 155 31.34 7.94 -2.32
C GLU A 155 30.68 7.15 -1.19
N LEU A 156 29.95 6.11 -1.56
CA LEU A 156 29.33 5.19 -0.64
C LEU A 156 29.55 3.77 -1.17
N SER A 157 30.20 2.91 -0.39
CA SER A 157 30.42 1.53 -0.80
C SER A 157 29.08 0.82 -1.02
N LYS A 158 29.07 -0.20 -1.87
CA LYS A 158 27.87 -0.98 -2.20
C LYS A 158 27.17 -1.50 -0.94
N ASP A 159 27.94 -2.11 -0.02
CA ASP A 159 27.39 -2.70 1.20
C ASP A 159 26.73 -1.64 2.12
N LYS A 160 27.36 -0.46 2.26
CA LYS A 160 26.79 0.65 3.00
C LYS A 160 25.52 1.20 2.33
N ALA A 161 25.51 1.33 1.00
CA ALA A 161 24.36 1.80 0.26
C ALA A 161 23.17 0.85 0.41
N GLU A 162 23.39 -0.46 0.23
CA GLU A 162 22.34 -1.48 0.39
C GLU A 162 21.85 -1.57 1.86
N GLY A 163 22.75 -1.47 2.84
CA GLY A 163 22.41 -1.43 4.25
C GLY A 163 21.55 -0.22 4.60
N LEU A 164 21.98 0.98 4.17
CA LEU A 164 21.24 2.22 4.33
C LEU A 164 19.86 2.15 3.68
N GLN A 165 19.79 1.66 2.44
CA GLN A 165 18.51 1.54 1.74
C GLN A 165 17.53 0.65 2.50
N ARG A 166 17.96 -0.51 2.98
CA ARG A 166 17.11 -1.41 3.78
C ARG A 166 16.64 -0.76 5.07
N ALA A 167 17.54 -0.10 5.79
CA ALA A 167 17.21 0.55 7.05
C ALA A 167 16.21 1.72 6.89
N LEU A 168 16.40 2.56 5.87
CA LEU A 168 15.48 3.63 5.54
C LEU A 168 14.12 3.08 5.08
N ALA A 169 14.12 2.07 4.22
CA ALA A 169 12.88 1.43 3.75
C ALA A 169 12.08 0.82 4.90
N ASP A 170 12.73 0.13 5.85
CA ASP A 170 12.05 -0.45 7.00
C ASP A 170 11.45 0.62 7.93
N SER A 171 12.20 1.71 8.18
CA SER A 171 11.70 2.84 8.98
C SER A 171 10.49 3.50 8.31
N LEU A 172 10.57 3.80 7.02
CA LEU A 172 9.47 4.37 6.24
C LEU A 172 8.26 3.43 6.17
N ARG A 173 8.49 2.13 5.98
CA ARG A 173 7.41 1.13 5.97
C ARG A 173 6.60 1.17 7.27
N LYS A 174 7.27 1.16 8.42
CA LYS A 174 6.61 1.21 9.74
C LYS A 174 5.76 2.46 9.91
N ASP A 175 6.22 3.58 9.38
CA ASP A 175 5.48 4.85 9.43
C ASP A 175 4.29 4.83 8.46
N LEU A 176 4.52 4.54 7.19
CA LEU A 176 3.50 4.54 6.13
C LEU A 176 2.39 3.50 6.33
N THR A 177 2.67 2.37 6.98
CA THR A 177 1.65 1.36 7.32
C THR A 177 0.92 1.67 8.63
N GLY A 178 1.37 2.69 9.38
CA GLY A 178 0.86 3.03 10.71
C GLY A 178 1.26 2.02 11.79
N GLU A 179 2.28 1.19 11.56
CA GLU A 179 2.78 0.23 12.55
C GLU A 179 3.34 0.94 13.78
N SER A 180 4.12 2.00 13.58
CA SER A 180 4.67 2.83 14.66
C SER A 180 3.58 3.42 15.54
N ALA A 181 2.49 3.94 14.95
CA ALA A 181 1.37 4.50 15.68
C ALA A 181 0.61 3.43 16.49
N ARG A 182 0.42 2.23 15.92
CA ARG A 182 -0.22 1.10 16.62
C ARG A 182 0.59 0.61 17.81
N GLN A 183 1.92 0.73 17.74
CA GLN A 183 2.84 0.36 18.82
C GLN A 183 3.06 1.49 19.82
N ASN A 184 2.42 2.64 19.64
CA ASN A 184 2.62 3.85 20.45
C ASN A 184 4.07 4.32 20.45
N GLN A 185 4.79 4.07 19.35
CA GLN A 185 6.19 4.41 19.16
C GLN A 185 6.30 5.54 18.15
N LYS A 186 7.04 6.60 18.52
CA LYS A 186 7.46 7.60 17.56
C LYS A 186 8.59 7.00 16.72
N PRO A 187 8.48 6.97 15.37
CA PRO A 187 9.60 6.51 14.55
C PRO A 187 10.84 7.36 14.81
N PRO A 188 12.03 6.73 14.86
CA PRO A 188 13.28 7.49 15.02
C PRO A 188 13.48 8.42 13.81
N PRO A 189 14.14 9.58 14.00
CA PRO A 189 14.57 10.40 12.88
C PRO A 189 15.37 9.57 11.88
N LEU A 190 15.16 9.79 10.59
CA LEU A 190 15.83 9.01 9.53
C LEU A 190 17.34 9.19 9.56
N GLU A 191 17.82 10.35 10.02
CA GLU A 191 19.24 10.63 10.27
C GLU A 191 19.82 9.68 11.33
N ASP A 192 19.07 9.39 12.39
CA ASP A 192 19.54 8.47 13.44
C ASP A 192 19.62 7.03 12.91
N VAL A 193 18.65 6.64 12.07
CA VAL A 193 18.69 5.34 11.36
C VAL A 193 19.93 5.25 10.45
N ALA A 194 20.31 6.36 9.82
CA ALA A 194 21.41 6.41 8.88
C ALA A 194 22.81 6.41 9.55
N ARG A 195 22.92 6.76 10.83
CA ARG A 195 24.23 6.85 11.56
C ARG A 195 25.05 5.55 11.55
N ALA A 196 24.42 4.41 11.38
CA ALA A 196 25.11 3.13 11.27
C ALA A 196 25.86 2.95 9.93
N TYR A 197 25.54 3.76 8.92
CA TYR A 197 26.01 3.63 7.54
C TYR A 197 26.76 4.84 7.02
N LEU A 198 26.47 6.04 7.55
CA LEU A 198 26.94 7.34 7.08
C LEU A 198 27.76 8.04 8.14
N ASP A 199 28.80 8.76 7.71
CA ASP A 199 29.50 9.74 8.52
C ASP A 199 28.70 11.07 8.63
N GLN A 200 29.23 12.03 9.39
CA GLN A 200 28.52 13.28 9.67
C GLN A 200 28.26 14.13 8.42
N ASP A 201 29.21 14.17 7.47
CA ASP A 201 29.05 14.94 6.23
C ASP A 201 28.03 14.27 5.30
N GLN A 202 28.08 12.96 5.24
CA GLN A 202 27.10 12.16 4.48
C GLN A 202 25.69 12.25 5.05
N ILE A 203 25.53 12.31 6.38
CA ILE A 203 24.23 12.55 7.03
C ILE A 203 23.67 13.91 6.64
N LYS A 204 24.49 14.96 6.60
CA LYS A 204 24.07 16.28 6.12
C LYS A 204 23.56 16.21 4.67
N ILE A 205 24.24 15.48 3.80
CA ILE A 205 23.79 15.25 2.43
C ILE A 205 22.44 14.50 2.38
N LEU A 206 22.24 13.52 3.28
CA LEU A 206 20.96 12.81 3.39
C LEU A 206 19.85 13.75 3.84
N SER A 207 20.07 14.57 4.87
CA SER A 207 19.08 15.57 5.36
C SER A 207 18.67 16.53 4.24
N GLU A 208 19.63 17.11 3.50
CA GLU A 208 19.35 17.93 2.33
C GLU A 208 18.56 17.17 1.24
N THR A 209 18.77 15.87 1.15
CA THR A 209 18.08 15.00 0.18
C THR A 209 16.64 14.77 0.61
N ILE A 210 16.39 14.54 1.90
CA ILE A 210 15.06 14.40 2.50
C ILE A 210 14.26 15.70 2.33
N GLU A 211 14.88 16.85 2.59
CA GLU A 211 14.24 18.15 2.40
C GLU A 211 13.76 18.43 0.96
N LYS A 212 14.44 17.85 -0.04
CA LYS A 212 13.99 17.91 -1.45
C LYS A 212 12.74 17.07 -1.73
N GLY A 213 12.32 16.28 -0.75
CA GLY A 213 11.11 15.48 -0.78
C GLY A 213 11.24 14.18 -1.56
N VAL A 214 10.08 13.53 -1.69
CA VAL A 214 9.97 12.17 -2.23
C VAL A 214 9.76 12.10 -3.74
N ARG A 215 9.39 13.22 -4.38
CA ARG A 215 9.11 13.25 -5.82
C ARG A 215 10.40 13.04 -6.62
N PRO A 216 10.33 12.36 -7.79
CA PRO A 216 11.47 12.30 -8.69
C PRO A 216 11.87 13.72 -9.14
N LEU A 217 13.17 13.97 -9.20
CA LEU A 217 13.69 15.19 -9.81
C LEU A 217 13.65 15.06 -11.35
N PRO A 218 13.68 16.17 -12.12
CA PRO A 218 13.56 16.13 -13.58
C PRO A 218 14.53 15.19 -14.29
N ASN A 219 15.68 14.92 -13.70
CA ASN A 219 16.73 14.04 -14.26
C ASN A 219 16.75 12.63 -13.65
N GLU A 220 15.78 12.29 -12.81
CA GLU A 220 15.66 10.97 -12.17
C GLU A 220 14.61 10.13 -12.89
N LYS A 221 15.02 8.92 -13.33
CA LYS A 221 14.13 7.89 -13.88
C LYS A 221 13.69 6.93 -12.80
#